data_88c656a6931102a60c3a0001a04cf67d
#
_entry.id   88c656a6931102a60c3a0001a04cf67d
#
_cell.length_a   1.000
_cell.length_b   1.000
_cell.length_c   1.000
_cell.angle_alpha   90.00
_cell.angle_beta   90.00
_cell.angle_gamma   90.00
#
_symmetry.space_group_name_H-M   'P 1'
#
loop_
_entity.id
_entity.type
_entity.pdbx_description
1 polymer ?
#
loop_
_entity_poly.entity_id
_entity_poly.type
_entity_poly.pdbx_seq_one_letter_code
_entity_poly.pdbx_strand_id
1 'polypeptide(L)'
;MYKAIDLFAGIGGIRLGFDQAFGDQIKTVFVSEFDEPAQKTYRTNFRDPFEIAGDITQINACDVPDFDIALAGFPCQAFSIAGSKKGFADDFKGRARGTLFFDTLRICTERENKPKVIFCENVKGLPMHDRGRTLEVILGALKEANYVPWWQILNSKDFGVPQNRERIYIVAFRKDVAPEHFSFPSPIGKEVCLRDILEDAPISSKYYLSDTYIETLRKHRERHQSKGNGFGYQIRSLDGTAGAIVCGGMGRERNLIVDHREHSMKPVTRIKGKINDEDIRKMTPREWARLQGFPDNFELPLADTHLYKQLGNSVSVPVIRAIAEQIKEVLDDKR
;
A
#
# COMPACT_ATOMS: atom_id res chain seq x y z
N MET A 1 6.89 -23.88 11.01
CA MET A 1 7.23 -22.60 10.31
C MET A 1 6.40 -22.54 9.04
N TYR A 2 5.62 -21.48 8.86
CA TYR A 2 4.83 -21.26 7.66
C TYR A 2 5.72 -20.70 6.54
N LYS A 3 5.42 -21.07 5.30
CA LYS A 3 6.07 -20.53 4.12
C LYS A 3 5.12 -19.55 3.45
N ALA A 4 5.58 -18.35 3.11
CA ALA A 4 4.80 -17.33 2.41
C ALA A 4 5.39 -17.01 1.04
N ILE A 5 4.54 -16.58 0.13
CA ILE A 5 4.95 -15.91 -1.11
C ILE A 5 4.39 -14.49 -1.12
N ASP A 6 5.14 -13.54 -1.69
CA ASP A 6 4.76 -12.13 -1.79
C ASP A 6 4.61 -11.74 -3.27
N LEU A 7 3.38 -11.59 -3.72
CA LEU A 7 3.03 -11.28 -5.10
C LEU A 7 2.65 -9.80 -5.23
N PHE A 8 3.13 -9.15 -6.28
CA PHE A 8 3.04 -7.69 -6.43
C PHE A 8 3.66 -6.97 -5.25
N ALA A 9 4.80 -7.45 -4.81
CA ALA A 9 5.39 -7.17 -3.51
C ALA A 9 5.68 -5.67 -3.26
N GLY A 10 5.85 -4.86 -4.31
CA GLY A 10 6.22 -3.47 -4.17
C GLY A 10 7.53 -3.33 -3.39
N ILE A 11 7.47 -2.62 -2.26
CA ILE A 11 8.59 -2.50 -1.33
C ILE A 11 8.47 -3.45 -0.11
N GLY A 12 7.56 -4.42 -0.16
CA GLY A 12 7.41 -5.43 0.89
C GLY A 12 6.53 -5.04 2.07
N GLY A 13 5.61 -4.09 1.91
CA GLY A 13 4.77 -3.62 3.02
C GLY A 13 3.83 -4.69 3.57
N ILE A 14 3.26 -5.56 2.72
CA ILE A 14 2.42 -6.69 3.17
C ILE A 14 3.28 -7.70 3.90
N ARG A 15 4.39 -8.12 3.30
CA ARG A 15 5.36 -9.02 3.95
C ARG A 15 5.78 -8.51 5.31
N LEU A 16 6.17 -7.24 5.42
CA LEU A 16 6.62 -6.65 6.68
C LEU A 16 5.56 -6.79 7.80
N GLY A 17 4.28 -6.57 7.47
CA GLY A 17 3.19 -6.77 8.43
C GLY A 17 3.04 -8.22 8.88
N PHE A 18 3.16 -9.17 7.96
CA PHE A 18 3.15 -10.61 8.28
C PHE A 18 4.38 -11.03 9.08
N ASP A 19 5.57 -10.58 8.71
CA ASP A 19 6.81 -10.86 9.46
C ASP A 19 6.70 -10.33 10.89
N GLN A 20 6.12 -9.15 11.10
CA GLN A 20 5.88 -8.59 12.44
C GLN A 20 4.87 -9.39 13.27
N ALA A 21 3.84 -9.98 12.65
CA ALA A 21 2.81 -10.75 13.34
C ALA A 21 3.26 -12.17 13.68
N PHE A 22 3.97 -12.81 12.78
CA PHE A 22 4.36 -14.22 12.90
C PHE A 22 5.74 -14.40 13.54
N GLY A 23 6.62 -13.39 13.48
CA GLY A 23 8.01 -13.51 13.92
C GLY A 23 8.73 -14.65 13.20
N ASP A 24 9.47 -15.46 13.95
CA ASP A 24 10.22 -16.60 13.41
C ASP A 24 9.34 -17.76 12.90
N GLN A 25 8.02 -17.65 13.01
CA GLN A 25 7.09 -18.69 12.54
C GLN A 25 6.76 -18.61 11.06
N ILE A 26 7.18 -17.54 10.36
CA ILE A 26 6.96 -17.37 8.92
C ILE A 26 8.27 -17.15 8.20
N LYS A 27 8.33 -17.64 6.96
CA LYS A 27 9.46 -17.39 6.05
C LYS A 27 8.94 -17.16 4.65
N THR A 28 9.29 -16.05 4.03
CA THR A 28 9.06 -15.82 2.61
C THR A 28 9.98 -16.70 1.78
N VAL A 29 9.43 -17.41 0.82
CA VAL A 29 10.14 -18.37 -0.05
C VAL A 29 10.11 -18.00 -1.52
N PHE A 30 9.27 -17.02 -1.90
CA PHE A 30 9.15 -16.54 -3.27
C PHE A 30 8.59 -15.12 -3.28
N VAL A 31 9.07 -14.30 -4.23
CA VAL A 31 8.64 -12.90 -4.39
C VAL A 31 8.49 -12.59 -5.88
N SER A 32 7.41 -11.90 -6.24
CA SER A 32 7.19 -11.37 -7.59
C SER A 32 6.89 -9.86 -7.53
N GLU A 33 7.68 -9.08 -8.25
CA GLU A 33 7.50 -7.64 -8.43
C GLU A 33 8.03 -7.22 -9.80
N PHE A 34 7.23 -6.46 -10.55
CA PHE A 34 7.56 -6.04 -11.91
C PHE A 34 8.40 -4.76 -11.96
N ASP A 35 8.24 -3.83 -10.99
CA ASP A 35 8.89 -2.53 -10.96
C ASP A 35 10.33 -2.66 -10.41
N GLU A 36 11.33 -2.65 -11.29
CA GLU A 36 12.74 -2.79 -10.88
C GLU A 36 13.19 -1.82 -9.76
N PRO A 37 12.79 -0.52 -9.75
CA PRO A 37 13.06 0.34 -8.61
C PRO A 37 12.46 -0.17 -7.29
N ALA A 38 11.26 -0.78 -7.32
CA ALA A 38 10.66 -1.36 -6.14
C ALA A 38 11.42 -2.61 -5.68
N GLN A 39 11.84 -3.47 -6.61
CA GLN A 39 12.70 -4.62 -6.30
C GLN A 39 13.99 -4.19 -5.61
N LYS A 40 14.61 -3.07 -6.03
CA LYS A 40 15.83 -2.56 -5.39
C LYS A 40 15.59 -2.19 -3.92
N THR A 41 14.51 -1.46 -3.64
CA THR A 41 14.13 -1.12 -2.25
C THR A 41 13.79 -2.37 -1.45
N TYR A 42 13.08 -3.33 -2.06
CA TYR A 42 12.76 -4.62 -1.43
C TYR A 42 14.02 -5.37 -1.03
N ARG A 43 14.97 -5.60 -1.96
CA ARG A 43 16.23 -6.32 -1.69
C ARG A 43 17.11 -5.65 -0.65
N THR A 44 17.06 -4.32 -0.54
CA THR A 44 17.81 -3.59 0.49
C THR A 44 17.30 -3.95 1.89
N ASN A 45 15.99 -4.15 2.04
CA ASN A 45 15.35 -4.39 3.33
C ASN A 45 15.18 -5.89 3.67
N PHE A 46 15.04 -6.75 2.64
CA PHE A 46 14.83 -8.18 2.81
C PHE A 46 15.96 -8.95 2.11
N ARG A 47 16.84 -9.55 2.90
CA ARG A 47 18.02 -10.28 2.42
C ARG A 47 17.68 -11.72 2.09
N ASP A 48 16.78 -11.93 1.14
CA ASP A 48 16.41 -13.26 0.70
C ASP A 48 17.52 -13.92 -0.12
N PRO A 49 17.70 -15.25 -0.04
CA PRO A 49 18.72 -15.98 -0.81
C PRO A 49 18.30 -16.31 -2.24
N PHE A 50 17.15 -15.81 -2.71
CA PHE A 50 16.59 -16.07 -4.03
C PHE A 50 16.35 -14.77 -4.81
N GLU A 51 16.23 -14.87 -6.11
CA GLU A 51 15.92 -13.75 -6.99
C GLU A 51 14.44 -13.39 -6.96
N ILE A 52 14.13 -12.09 -7.06
CA ILE A 52 12.76 -11.62 -7.22
C ILE A 52 12.32 -11.92 -8.65
N ALA A 53 11.24 -12.67 -8.79
CA ALA A 53 10.61 -12.90 -10.07
C ALA A 53 9.91 -11.62 -10.56
N GLY A 54 9.91 -11.40 -11.86
CA GLY A 54 9.35 -10.19 -12.46
C GLY A 54 7.83 -10.27 -12.63
N ASP A 55 7.42 -10.38 -13.88
CA ASP A 55 6.01 -10.37 -14.32
C ASP A 55 5.29 -11.67 -13.94
N ILE A 56 4.32 -11.57 -13.04
CA ILE A 56 3.52 -12.71 -12.57
C ILE A 56 2.87 -13.50 -13.70
N THR A 57 2.54 -12.86 -14.83
CA THR A 57 1.90 -13.51 -15.97
C THR A 57 2.84 -14.46 -16.72
N GLN A 58 4.14 -14.36 -16.49
CA GLN A 58 5.17 -15.23 -17.08
C GLN A 58 5.63 -16.33 -16.12
N ILE A 59 5.16 -16.31 -14.88
CA ILE A 59 5.55 -17.29 -13.87
C ILE A 59 4.70 -18.54 -14.04
N ASN A 60 5.37 -19.70 -14.22
CA ASN A 60 4.70 -21.00 -14.15
C ASN A 60 4.44 -21.34 -12.66
N ALA A 61 3.21 -21.72 -12.32
CA ALA A 61 2.85 -22.07 -10.95
C ALA A 61 3.68 -23.25 -10.39
N CYS A 62 4.13 -24.17 -11.25
CA CYS A 62 4.96 -25.30 -10.86
C CYS A 62 6.39 -24.91 -10.48
N ASP A 63 6.89 -23.76 -10.93
CA ASP A 63 8.23 -23.26 -10.59
C ASP A 63 8.26 -22.51 -9.25
N VAL A 64 7.08 -22.19 -8.67
CA VAL A 64 6.99 -21.55 -7.35
C VAL A 64 7.12 -22.62 -6.26
N PRO A 65 8.03 -22.45 -5.28
CA PRO A 65 8.17 -23.40 -4.17
C PRO A 65 6.85 -23.62 -3.42
N ASP A 66 6.73 -24.72 -2.67
CA ASP A 66 5.57 -24.94 -1.80
C ASP A 66 5.45 -23.85 -0.73
N PHE A 67 4.23 -23.37 -0.53
CA PHE A 67 3.91 -22.31 0.43
C PHE A 67 2.55 -22.54 1.10
N ASP A 68 2.40 -21.96 2.30
CA ASP A 68 1.19 -22.02 3.12
C ASP A 68 0.32 -20.76 2.96
N ILE A 69 0.93 -19.59 2.68
CA ILE A 69 0.27 -18.30 2.66
C ILE A 69 0.67 -17.54 1.41
N ALA A 70 -0.32 -17.09 0.63
CA ALA A 70 -0.11 -16.17 -0.49
C ALA A 70 -0.47 -14.74 -0.06
N LEU A 71 0.45 -13.80 -0.25
CA LEU A 71 0.26 -12.37 -0.04
C LEU A 71 0.12 -11.71 -1.40
N ALA A 72 -0.93 -10.89 -1.62
CA ALA A 72 -1.17 -10.28 -2.92
C ALA A 72 -1.79 -8.88 -2.80
N GLY A 73 -0.97 -7.86 -3.07
CA GLY A 73 -1.42 -6.47 -3.29
C GLY A 73 -1.62 -6.19 -4.78
N PHE A 74 -2.56 -6.87 -5.44
CA PHE A 74 -2.69 -6.77 -6.90
C PHE A 74 -3.11 -5.36 -7.35
N PRO A 75 -2.63 -4.87 -8.54
CA PRO A 75 -2.85 -3.51 -8.99
C PRO A 75 -4.33 -3.19 -9.16
N CYS A 76 -4.73 -2.04 -8.59
CA CYS A 76 -6.10 -1.58 -8.55
C CYS A 76 -6.36 -0.33 -9.42
N GLN A 77 -5.48 0.01 -10.35
CA GLN A 77 -5.63 1.24 -11.15
C GLN A 77 -6.95 1.27 -11.93
N ALA A 78 -7.49 0.12 -12.25
CA ALA A 78 -8.81 -0.06 -12.83
C ALA A 78 -9.96 0.21 -11.83
N PHE A 79 -9.72 0.09 -10.52
CA PHE A 79 -10.73 0.17 -9.46
C PHE A 79 -10.64 1.44 -8.60
N SER A 80 -9.65 2.32 -8.83
CA SER A 80 -9.50 3.54 -8.03
C SER A 80 -10.48 4.63 -8.49
N ILE A 81 -11.00 5.41 -7.53
CA ILE A 81 -11.83 6.59 -7.79
C ILE A 81 -11.07 7.65 -8.62
N ALA A 82 -9.75 7.67 -8.54
CA ALA A 82 -8.87 8.58 -9.27
C ALA A 82 -8.44 8.07 -10.66
N GLY A 83 -8.72 6.80 -10.98
CA GLY A 83 -8.42 6.18 -12.28
C GLY A 83 -9.63 6.11 -13.21
N SER A 84 -9.39 5.72 -14.46
CA SER A 84 -10.45 5.50 -15.44
C SER A 84 -11.20 4.21 -15.13
N LYS A 85 -12.18 4.14 -14.33
CA LYS A 85 -13.01 2.98 -13.89
C LYS A 85 -13.20 1.83 -14.92
N LYS A 86 -12.11 1.33 -15.50
CA LYS A 86 -12.13 0.35 -16.60
C LYS A 86 -12.24 -1.12 -16.12
N GLY A 87 -12.08 -1.37 -14.81
CA GLY A 87 -12.23 -2.71 -14.26
C GLY A 87 -11.29 -3.74 -14.87
N PHE A 88 -11.82 -4.91 -15.20
CA PHE A 88 -11.07 -5.98 -15.86
C PHE A 88 -10.61 -5.64 -17.28
N ALA A 89 -11.16 -4.59 -17.90
CA ALA A 89 -10.81 -4.15 -19.25
C ALA A 89 -9.69 -3.09 -19.27
N ASP A 90 -9.09 -2.73 -18.12
CA ASP A 90 -7.97 -1.78 -18.08
C ASP A 90 -6.71 -2.43 -18.66
N ASP A 91 -6.31 -1.92 -19.82
CA ASP A 91 -5.15 -2.40 -20.54
C ASP A 91 -3.94 -1.48 -20.32
N PHE A 92 -2.84 -2.06 -19.89
CA PHE A 92 -1.55 -1.39 -19.84
C PHE A 92 -0.50 -2.22 -20.58
N LYS A 93 0.09 -1.66 -21.64
CA LYS A 93 1.04 -2.34 -22.51
C LYS A 93 0.47 -3.64 -23.10
N GLY A 94 -0.82 -3.65 -23.49
CA GLY A 94 -1.47 -4.82 -24.10
C GLY A 94 -1.97 -5.86 -23.10
N ARG A 95 -2.11 -5.52 -21.79
CA ARG A 95 -2.56 -6.44 -20.73
C ARG A 95 -3.65 -5.82 -19.88
N ALA A 96 -4.73 -6.55 -19.67
CA ALA A 96 -5.83 -6.15 -18.80
C ALA A 96 -5.42 -6.31 -17.32
N ARG A 97 -5.11 -5.19 -16.64
CA ARG A 97 -4.67 -5.19 -15.22
C ARG A 97 -5.71 -5.77 -14.26
N GLY A 98 -6.99 -5.68 -14.59
CA GLY A 98 -8.05 -6.27 -13.79
C GLY A 98 -8.00 -7.80 -13.72
N THR A 99 -7.24 -8.46 -14.61
CA THR A 99 -7.09 -9.92 -14.65
C THR A 99 -5.99 -10.45 -13.74
N LEU A 100 -5.11 -9.60 -13.19
CA LEU A 100 -3.96 -10.02 -12.38
C LEU A 100 -4.34 -10.71 -11.06
N PHE A 101 -5.57 -10.51 -10.55
CA PHE A 101 -6.11 -11.35 -9.49
C PHE A 101 -6.17 -12.83 -9.90
N PHE A 102 -6.55 -13.13 -11.14
CA PHE A 102 -6.61 -14.50 -11.64
C PHE A 102 -5.22 -15.12 -11.79
N ASP A 103 -4.16 -14.32 -12.03
CA ASP A 103 -2.79 -14.84 -11.96
C ASP A 103 -2.39 -15.20 -10.52
N THR A 104 -2.81 -14.42 -9.52
CA THR A 104 -2.67 -14.83 -8.12
C THR A 104 -3.36 -16.17 -7.87
N LEU A 105 -4.62 -16.29 -8.30
CA LEU A 105 -5.39 -17.51 -8.09
C LEU A 105 -4.77 -18.71 -8.85
N ARG A 106 -4.30 -18.51 -10.07
CA ARG A 106 -3.58 -19.50 -10.88
C ARG A 106 -2.37 -20.04 -10.12
N ILE A 107 -1.49 -19.18 -9.61
CA ILE A 107 -0.32 -19.60 -8.82
C ILE A 107 -0.73 -20.39 -7.57
N CYS A 108 -1.86 -20.03 -6.94
CA CYS A 108 -2.36 -20.74 -5.76
C CYS A 108 -3.04 -22.08 -6.08
N THR A 109 -3.59 -22.28 -7.28
CA THR A 109 -4.48 -23.41 -7.59
C THR A 109 -3.91 -24.42 -8.59
N GLU A 110 -3.03 -23.99 -9.51
CA GLU A 110 -2.35 -24.89 -10.48
C GLU A 110 -1.15 -25.56 -9.81
N ARG A 111 -1.40 -26.24 -8.69
CA ARG A 111 -0.40 -26.95 -7.90
C ARG A 111 -1.05 -28.02 -7.02
N GLU A 112 -0.30 -29.04 -6.67
CA GLU A 112 -0.77 -30.12 -5.81
C GLU A 112 -1.07 -29.62 -4.39
N ASN A 113 -0.07 -28.93 -3.78
CA ASN A 113 -0.17 -28.39 -2.43
C ASN A 113 -0.69 -26.95 -2.47
N LYS A 114 -2.02 -26.77 -2.46
CA LYS A 114 -2.64 -25.45 -2.41
C LYS A 114 -2.39 -24.76 -1.06
N PRO A 115 -2.13 -23.43 -1.02
CA PRO A 115 -1.91 -22.70 0.22
C PRO A 115 -3.11 -22.77 1.17
N LYS A 116 -2.85 -22.63 2.46
CA LYS A 116 -3.88 -22.56 3.51
C LYS A 116 -4.63 -21.24 3.48
N VAL A 117 -3.93 -20.15 3.14
CA VAL A 117 -4.46 -18.78 3.16
C VAL A 117 -4.05 -18.02 1.91
N ILE A 118 -5.02 -17.30 1.34
CA ILE A 118 -4.78 -16.26 0.33
C ILE A 118 -5.22 -14.93 0.96
N PHE A 119 -4.26 -14.01 1.12
CA PHE A 119 -4.47 -12.66 1.59
C PHE A 119 -4.40 -11.68 0.42
N CYS A 120 -5.42 -10.82 0.28
CA CYS A 120 -5.44 -9.80 -0.75
C CYS A 120 -5.74 -8.40 -0.16
N GLU A 121 -5.05 -7.39 -0.68
CA GLU A 121 -5.33 -5.97 -0.41
C GLU A 121 -5.73 -5.25 -1.70
N ASN A 122 -6.69 -4.32 -1.60
CA ASN A 122 -7.09 -3.49 -2.72
C ASN A 122 -7.73 -2.17 -2.26
N VAL A 123 -8.11 -1.30 -3.20
CA VAL A 123 -8.77 -0.03 -2.90
C VAL A 123 -10.21 -0.22 -2.38
N LYS A 124 -10.65 0.71 -1.52
CA LYS A 124 -12.02 0.72 -0.98
C LYS A 124 -13.14 0.80 -2.04
N GLY A 125 -12.79 1.17 -3.26
CA GLY A 125 -13.77 1.27 -4.36
C GLY A 125 -14.15 -0.08 -4.97
N LEU A 126 -13.41 -1.15 -4.68
CA LEU A 126 -13.63 -2.48 -5.25
C LEU A 126 -15.07 -3.01 -5.01
N PRO A 127 -15.66 -2.92 -3.81
CA PRO A 127 -17.03 -3.38 -3.57
C PRO A 127 -18.11 -2.62 -4.34
N MET A 128 -17.84 -1.39 -4.77
CA MET A 128 -18.78 -0.58 -5.56
C MET A 128 -18.51 -0.61 -7.06
N HIS A 129 -17.37 -1.19 -7.45
CA HIS A 129 -16.97 -1.26 -8.85
C HIS A 129 -17.92 -2.16 -9.62
N ASP A 130 -18.34 -1.68 -10.79
CA ASP A 130 -19.29 -2.37 -11.68
C ASP A 130 -20.54 -2.88 -10.93
N ARG A 131 -21.11 -2.03 -10.06
CA ARG A 131 -22.30 -2.33 -9.22
C ARG A 131 -22.11 -3.56 -8.31
N GLY A 132 -20.89 -3.78 -7.83
CA GLY A 132 -20.54 -4.89 -6.95
C GLY A 132 -20.05 -6.15 -7.67
N ARG A 133 -20.29 -6.29 -8.97
CA ARG A 133 -19.95 -7.51 -9.74
C ARG A 133 -18.47 -7.88 -9.66
N THR A 134 -17.59 -6.91 -9.61
CA THR A 134 -16.15 -7.20 -9.54
C THR A 134 -15.77 -7.95 -8.27
N LEU A 135 -16.28 -7.52 -7.11
CA LEU A 135 -16.02 -8.24 -5.85
C LEU A 135 -16.71 -9.61 -5.84
N GLU A 136 -17.94 -9.70 -6.35
CA GLU A 136 -18.66 -10.98 -6.48
C GLU A 136 -17.89 -11.99 -7.31
N VAL A 137 -17.30 -11.58 -8.45
CA VAL A 137 -16.45 -12.44 -9.29
C VAL A 137 -15.21 -12.91 -8.54
N ILE A 138 -14.52 -12.02 -7.80
CA ILE A 138 -13.34 -12.37 -6.98
C ILE A 138 -13.73 -13.40 -5.92
N LEU A 139 -14.79 -13.13 -5.15
CA LEU A 139 -15.25 -14.03 -4.10
C LEU A 139 -15.77 -15.37 -4.65
N GLY A 140 -16.44 -15.34 -5.80
CA GLY A 140 -16.90 -16.53 -6.52
C GLY A 140 -15.73 -17.42 -6.94
N ALA A 141 -14.72 -16.84 -7.59
CA ALA A 141 -13.53 -17.56 -8.03
C ALA A 141 -12.76 -18.21 -6.85
N LEU A 142 -12.66 -17.51 -5.71
CA LEU A 142 -12.07 -18.08 -4.49
C LEU A 142 -12.87 -19.27 -3.96
N LYS A 143 -14.20 -19.17 -3.95
CA LYS A 143 -15.09 -20.27 -3.52
C LYS A 143 -15.00 -21.48 -4.47
N GLU A 144 -14.98 -21.25 -5.78
CA GLU A 144 -14.80 -22.30 -6.79
C GLU A 144 -13.43 -23.01 -6.65
N ALA A 145 -12.40 -22.25 -6.22
CA ALA A 145 -11.08 -22.78 -5.92
C ALA A 145 -10.99 -23.54 -4.57
N ASN A 146 -12.12 -23.71 -3.87
CA ASN A 146 -12.24 -24.39 -2.57
C ASN A 146 -11.70 -23.58 -1.38
N TYR A 147 -11.85 -22.24 -1.41
CA TYR A 147 -11.57 -21.34 -0.31
C TYR A 147 -12.86 -20.74 0.27
N VAL A 148 -12.81 -20.36 1.54
CA VAL A 148 -13.85 -19.59 2.23
C VAL A 148 -13.33 -18.17 2.41
N PRO A 149 -13.83 -17.17 1.63
CA PRO A 149 -13.36 -15.80 1.71
C PRO A 149 -14.19 -14.96 2.69
N TRP A 150 -13.50 -14.12 3.47
CA TRP A 150 -14.04 -12.99 4.22
C TRP A 150 -13.42 -11.69 3.73
N TRP A 151 -14.11 -10.59 3.88
CA TRP A 151 -13.59 -9.28 3.53
C TRP A 151 -14.11 -8.17 4.42
N GLN A 152 -13.30 -7.14 4.59
CA GLN A 152 -13.67 -5.92 5.32
C GLN A 152 -12.90 -4.72 4.80
N ILE A 153 -13.50 -3.52 4.92
CA ILE A 153 -12.80 -2.25 4.70
C ILE A 153 -12.30 -1.77 6.06
N LEU A 154 -10.98 -1.52 6.15
CA LEU A 154 -10.35 -0.96 7.34
C LEU A 154 -9.67 0.36 6.99
N ASN A 155 -9.57 1.26 7.99
CA ASN A 155 -8.94 2.56 7.84
C ASN A 155 -7.63 2.59 8.64
N SER A 156 -6.55 3.02 8.00
CA SER A 156 -5.21 3.08 8.61
C SER A 156 -5.17 3.90 9.89
N LYS A 157 -5.94 4.99 9.99
CA LYS A 157 -6.01 5.85 11.19
C LYS A 157 -6.44 5.10 12.44
N ASP A 158 -7.19 4.02 12.28
CA ASP A 158 -7.70 3.22 13.39
C ASP A 158 -6.64 2.24 13.92
N PHE A 159 -5.46 2.18 13.28
CA PHE A 159 -4.35 1.25 13.58
C PHE A 159 -3.03 1.95 13.91
N GLY A 160 -3.09 3.18 14.44
CA GLY A 160 -1.93 3.86 15.01
C GLY A 160 -1.04 4.59 14.02
N VAL A 161 -1.57 4.97 12.85
CA VAL A 161 -0.92 5.91 11.93
C VAL A 161 -1.86 7.05 11.56
N PRO A 162 -1.39 8.30 11.46
CA PRO A 162 -2.25 9.46 11.23
C PRO A 162 -2.60 9.63 9.76
N GLN A 163 -3.12 8.57 9.13
CA GLN A 163 -3.50 8.57 7.72
C GLN A 163 -4.92 8.04 7.53
N ASN A 164 -5.80 8.87 6.97
CA ASN A 164 -7.14 8.44 6.56
C ASN A 164 -7.05 7.70 5.22
N ARG A 165 -6.73 6.40 5.29
CA ARG A 165 -6.57 5.51 4.14
C ARG A 165 -7.43 4.26 4.33
N GLU A 166 -8.54 4.19 3.61
CA GLU A 166 -9.43 3.03 3.61
C GLU A 166 -9.05 2.07 2.50
N ARG A 167 -8.94 0.78 2.85
CA ARG A 167 -8.65 -0.31 1.93
C ARG A 167 -9.54 -1.50 2.22
N ILE A 168 -9.86 -2.25 1.18
CA ILE A 168 -10.49 -3.57 1.33
C ILE A 168 -9.39 -4.61 1.53
N TYR A 169 -9.64 -5.49 2.47
CA TYR A 169 -8.82 -6.66 2.75
C TYR A 169 -9.69 -7.90 2.57
N ILE A 170 -9.16 -8.88 1.84
CA ILE A 170 -9.82 -10.17 1.61
C ILE A 170 -8.90 -11.24 2.19
N VAL A 171 -9.45 -12.06 3.08
CA VAL A 171 -8.77 -13.22 3.67
C VAL A 171 -9.55 -14.45 3.27
N ALA A 172 -8.92 -15.34 2.53
CA ALA A 172 -9.55 -16.58 2.10
C ALA A 172 -8.78 -17.78 2.66
N PHE A 173 -9.43 -18.54 3.53
CA PHE A 173 -8.87 -19.79 4.05
C PHE A 173 -9.29 -20.96 3.18
N ARG A 174 -8.39 -21.90 2.91
CA ARG A 174 -8.74 -23.17 2.29
C ARG A 174 -9.75 -23.91 3.17
N LYS A 175 -10.76 -24.54 2.56
CA LYS A 175 -11.96 -25.04 3.25
C LYS A 175 -11.66 -25.98 4.42
N ASP A 176 -10.59 -26.78 4.35
CA ASP A 176 -10.19 -27.73 5.40
C ASP A 176 -9.60 -27.05 6.65
N VAL A 177 -9.08 -25.83 6.51
CA VAL A 177 -8.51 -25.02 7.63
C VAL A 177 -9.33 -23.79 7.96
N ALA A 178 -10.42 -23.56 7.23
CA ALA A 178 -11.29 -22.41 7.45
C ALA A 178 -11.93 -22.47 8.85
N PRO A 179 -11.98 -21.34 9.58
CA PRO A 179 -12.75 -21.25 10.81
C PRO A 179 -14.25 -21.20 10.47
N GLU A 180 -15.12 -21.43 11.46
CA GLU A 180 -16.56 -21.21 11.30
C GLU A 180 -16.86 -19.72 11.07
N HIS A 181 -16.11 -18.85 11.75
CA HIS A 181 -16.19 -17.41 11.62
C HIS A 181 -14.79 -16.80 11.70
N PHE A 182 -14.49 -15.82 10.81
CA PHE A 182 -13.28 -15.02 10.87
C PHE A 182 -13.62 -13.56 11.16
N SER A 183 -13.02 -13.02 12.21
CA SER A 183 -13.20 -11.62 12.61
C SER A 183 -11.97 -10.81 12.21
N PHE A 184 -12.19 -9.71 11.49
CA PHE A 184 -11.14 -8.73 11.26
C PHE A 184 -10.82 -7.97 12.54
N PRO A 185 -9.58 -7.42 12.67
CA PRO A 185 -9.17 -6.72 13.87
C PRO A 185 -10.02 -5.47 14.14
N SER A 186 -10.27 -5.19 15.41
CA SER A 186 -10.91 -3.96 15.86
C SER A 186 -9.92 -2.79 15.92
N PRO A 187 -10.38 -1.53 15.82
CA PRO A 187 -9.56 -0.35 16.05
C PRO A 187 -8.79 -0.42 17.38
N ILE A 188 -7.51 -0.02 17.36
CA ILE A 188 -6.66 -0.10 18.57
C ILE A 188 -6.84 1.09 19.53
N GLY A 189 -7.69 2.08 19.19
CA GLY A 189 -8.02 3.21 20.05
C GLY A 189 -6.87 4.18 20.34
N LYS A 190 -5.74 4.06 19.62
CA LYS A 190 -4.59 4.96 19.78
C LYS A 190 -4.74 6.17 18.86
N GLU A 191 -4.89 7.35 19.45
CA GLU A 191 -4.84 8.60 18.70
C GLU A 191 -3.39 8.95 18.35
N VAL A 192 -3.15 9.18 17.06
CA VAL A 192 -1.86 9.60 16.50
C VAL A 192 -2.12 10.74 15.53
N CYS A 193 -1.32 11.79 15.58
CA CYS A 193 -1.47 12.95 14.71
C CYS A 193 -0.23 13.14 13.81
N LEU A 194 -0.30 14.06 12.85
CA LEU A 194 0.79 14.29 11.91
C LEU A 194 2.07 14.75 12.59
N ARG A 195 1.96 15.44 13.72
CA ARG A 195 3.13 15.87 14.51
C ARG A 195 4.00 14.69 14.94
N ASP A 196 3.39 13.55 15.25
CA ASP A 196 4.08 12.36 15.78
C ASP A 196 4.94 11.64 14.74
N ILE A 197 4.74 11.94 13.44
CA ILE A 197 5.48 11.27 12.36
C ILE A 197 6.50 12.17 11.68
N LEU A 198 6.63 13.43 12.10
CA LEU A 198 7.59 14.34 11.49
C LEU A 198 9.03 13.89 11.76
N GLU A 199 9.91 14.12 10.78
CA GLU A 199 11.35 14.03 11.00
C GLU A 199 11.84 15.16 11.90
N ASP A 200 12.98 14.95 12.57
CA ASP A 200 13.65 16.00 13.33
C ASP A 200 14.17 17.11 12.41
N ALA A 201 14.16 18.36 12.91
CA ALA A 201 14.76 19.48 12.19
C ALA A 201 16.30 19.42 12.28
N PRO A 202 17.03 20.02 11.32
CA PRO A 202 16.52 20.81 10.20
C PRO A 202 16.09 19.96 9.01
N ILE A 203 14.91 20.26 8.44
CA ILE A 203 14.42 19.63 7.22
C ILE A 203 15.08 20.30 5.99
N SER A 204 15.40 19.52 4.95
CA SER A 204 15.95 20.07 3.71
C SER A 204 14.97 21.04 3.05
N SER A 205 15.47 22.21 2.66
CA SER A 205 14.71 23.24 1.95
C SER A 205 14.06 22.76 0.64
N LYS A 206 14.55 21.67 0.04
CA LYS A 206 13.97 21.06 -1.17
C LYS A 206 12.50 20.62 -1.01
N TYR A 207 12.04 20.44 0.21
CA TYR A 207 10.66 20.07 0.50
C TYR A 207 9.73 21.26 0.65
N TYR A 208 10.27 22.44 0.94
CA TYR A 208 9.49 23.68 1.00
C TYR A 208 9.12 24.14 -0.40
N LEU A 209 7.92 24.68 -0.55
CA LEU A 209 7.43 25.18 -1.83
C LEU A 209 7.94 26.59 -2.06
N SER A 210 8.16 26.97 -3.31
CA SER A 210 8.44 28.37 -3.65
C SER A 210 7.14 29.19 -3.68
N ASP A 211 7.24 30.51 -3.45
CA ASP A 211 6.11 31.45 -3.60
C ASP A 211 5.41 31.28 -4.94
N THR A 212 6.16 31.18 -6.03
CA THR A 212 5.64 30.99 -7.38
C THR A 212 4.84 29.70 -7.52
N TYR A 213 5.30 28.62 -6.86
CA TYR A 213 4.59 27.35 -6.92
C TYR A 213 3.31 27.36 -6.08
N ILE A 214 3.33 27.97 -4.90
CA ILE A 214 2.12 28.18 -4.07
C ILE A 214 1.07 28.96 -4.86
N GLU A 215 1.46 30.06 -5.50
CA GLU A 215 0.55 30.85 -6.33
C GLU A 215 -0.06 30.03 -7.49
N THR A 216 0.75 29.17 -8.11
CA THR A 216 0.26 28.25 -9.14
C THR A 216 -0.77 27.26 -8.58
N LEU A 217 -0.54 26.75 -7.37
CA LEU A 217 -1.48 25.85 -6.70
C LEU A 217 -2.78 26.55 -6.30
N ARG A 218 -2.72 27.82 -5.87
CA ARG A 218 -3.90 28.66 -5.57
C ARG A 218 -4.77 28.84 -6.82
N LYS A 219 -4.17 29.29 -7.92
CA LYS A 219 -4.89 29.46 -9.22
C LYS A 219 -5.47 28.13 -9.73
N HIS A 220 -4.75 27.04 -9.57
CA HIS A 220 -5.26 25.71 -9.92
C HIS A 220 -6.50 25.34 -9.09
N ARG A 221 -6.45 25.55 -7.77
CA ARG A 221 -7.57 25.27 -6.87
C ARG A 221 -8.80 26.13 -7.20
N GLU A 222 -8.63 27.44 -7.39
CA GLU A 222 -9.69 28.36 -7.77
C GLU A 222 -10.38 27.95 -9.08
N ARG A 223 -9.60 27.60 -10.10
CA ARG A 223 -10.11 27.11 -11.38
C ARG A 223 -10.93 25.83 -11.24
N HIS A 224 -10.59 24.94 -10.33
CA HIS A 224 -11.35 23.72 -10.08
C HIS A 224 -12.60 23.99 -9.25
N GLN A 225 -12.51 24.87 -8.26
CA GLN A 225 -13.67 25.30 -7.46
C GLN A 225 -14.73 26.01 -8.31
N SER A 226 -14.31 26.88 -9.24
CA SER A 226 -15.26 27.55 -10.16
C SER A 226 -16.00 26.59 -11.08
N LYS A 227 -15.48 25.37 -11.28
CA LYS A 227 -16.13 24.27 -12.03
C LYS A 227 -16.91 23.30 -11.15
N GLY A 228 -17.08 23.59 -9.86
CA GLY A 228 -17.74 22.70 -8.91
C GLY A 228 -16.93 21.45 -8.52
N ASN A 229 -15.62 21.42 -8.87
CA ASN A 229 -14.73 20.31 -8.54
C ASN A 229 -13.94 20.63 -7.29
N GLY A 230 -13.92 19.72 -6.31
CA GLY A 230 -13.14 19.83 -5.07
C GLY A 230 -11.65 19.50 -5.20
N PHE A 231 -11.09 19.55 -6.42
CA PHE A 231 -9.68 19.24 -6.66
C PHE A 231 -8.76 20.40 -6.32
N GLY A 232 -7.63 20.10 -5.68
CA GLY A 232 -6.60 21.09 -5.37
C GLY A 232 -5.66 20.60 -4.26
N TYR A 233 -4.68 21.44 -3.95
CA TYR A 233 -3.79 21.20 -2.82
C TYR A 233 -4.55 21.32 -1.49
N GLN A 234 -4.02 20.65 -0.47
CA GLN A 234 -4.58 20.69 0.88
C GLN A 234 -3.45 20.82 1.91
N ILE A 235 -3.58 21.79 2.79
CA ILE A 235 -2.70 21.93 3.96
C ILE A 235 -3.38 21.21 5.12
N ARG A 236 -2.64 20.33 5.77
CA ARG A 236 -3.12 19.52 6.90
C ARG A 236 -2.68 20.14 8.21
N SER A 237 -3.56 20.12 9.21
CA SER A 237 -3.17 20.42 10.58
C SER A 237 -2.21 19.37 11.11
N LEU A 238 -1.17 19.79 11.82
CA LEU A 238 -0.23 18.87 12.48
C LEU A 238 -0.88 18.04 13.60
N ASP A 239 -1.97 18.55 14.18
CA ASP A 239 -2.75 17.85 15.21
C ASP A 239 -3.88 16.99 14.62
N GLY A 240 -3.91 16.86 13.28
CA GLY A 240 -4.88 16.06 12.53
C GLY A 240 -4.25 14.88 11.80
N THR A 241 -4.96 14.41 10.77
CA THR A 241 -4.55 13.27 9.95
C THR A 241 -4.32 13.66 8.50
N ALA A 242 -3.41 12.98 7.82
CA ALA A 242 -3.25 13.04 6.38
C ALA A 242 -4.43 12.39 5.66
N GLY A 243 -4.70 12.82 4.44
CA GLY A 243 -5.45 12.00 3.48
C GLY A 243 -4.59 10.86 2.97
N ALA A 244 -5.22 9.88 2.32
CA ALA A 244 -4.48 8.77 1.71
C ALA A 244 -3.38 9.28 0.77
N ILE A 245 -2.14 8.87 1.02
CA ILE A 245 -1.04 9.14 0.11
C ILE A 245 -1.20 8.28 -1.15
N VAL A 246 -0.92 8.87 -2.31
CA VAL A 246 -1.09 8.22 -3.61
C VAL A 246 0.09 8.50 -4.54
N CYS A 247 0.39 7.55 -5.42
CA CYS A 247 1.41 7.69 -6.44
C CYS A 247 0.89 8.49 -7.64
N GLY A 248 1.37 9.68 -7.87
CA GLY A 248 1.06 10.44 -9.07
C GLY A 248 0.02 11.54 -8.90
N GLY A 249 -0.22 12.29 -9.97
CA GLY A 249 -1.01 13.50 -9.94
C GLY A 249 -0.50 14.49 -8.89
N MET A 250 -1.43 15.16 -8.21
CA MET A 250 -1.14 16.05 -7.08
C MET A 250 -1.10 15.31 -5.71
N GLY A 251 -0.65 14.05 -5.69
CA GLY A 251 -0.66 13.24 -4.46
C GLY A 251 0.12 13.87 -3.30
N ARG A 252 1.26 14.49 -3.62
CA ARG A 252 2.12 15.18 -2.63
C ARG A 252 1.50 16.49 -2.14
N GLU A 253 0.83 17.21 -3.01
CA GLU A 253 0.22 18.52 -2.74
C GLU A 253 -1.13 18.40 -2.00
N ARG A 254 -1.70 17.21 -1.86
CA ARG A 254 -2.91 16.95 -1.04
C ARG A 254 -2.62 16.77 0.45
N ASN A 255 -1.34 16.68 0.81
CA ASN A 255 -0.89 16.48 2.18
C ASN A 255 0.28 17.42 2.47
N LEU A 256 0.13 18.72 2.16
CA LEU A 256 1.07 19.75 2.57
C LEU A 256 0.89 20.04 4.06
N ILE A 257 1.96 20.51 4.69
CA ILE A 257 1.96 20.95 6.07
C ILE A 257 2.65 22.33 6.18
N VAL A 258 2.33 23.05 7.22
CA VAL A 258 3.08 24.25 7.64
C VAL A 258 4.11 23.80 8.67
N ASP A 259 5.38 24.15 8.44
CA ASP A 259 6.46 23.75 9.32
C ASP A 259 7.46 24.91 9.52
N HIS A 260 7.29 25.64 10.61
CA HIS A 260 8.10 26.79 10.98
C HIS A 260 9.44 26.43 11.64
N ARG A 261 9.78 25.13 11.70
CA ARG A 261 11.05 24.71 12.27
C ARG A 261 12.20 25.04 11.31
N GLU A 262 13.42 25.03 11.85
CA GLU A 262 14.63 25.26 11.06
C GLU A 262 14.70 24.33 9.85
N HIS A 263 15.08 24.89 8.70
CA HIS A 263 15.32 24.13 7.48
C HIS A 263 16.74 24.32 6.97
N SER A 264 17.30 23.25 6.43
CA SER A 264 18.64 23.24 5.86
C SER A 264 18.62 23.61 4.39
N MET A 265 19.46 24.55 3.99
CA MET A 265 19.67 24.90 2.56
C MET A 265 20.49 23.84 1.78
N LYS A 266 20.91 22.77 2.43
CA LYS A 266 21.67 21.67 1.79
C LYS A 266 20.89 20.36 1.81
N PRO A 267 20.80 19.63 0.67
CA PRO A 267 21.20 20.09 -0.67
C PRO A 267 20.21 21.11 -1.22
N VAL A 268 20.73 22.16 -1.81
CA VAL A 268 19.93 23.17 -2.55
C VAL A 268 19.51 22.54 -3.88
N THR A 269 18.35 21.93 -3.93
CA THR A 269 17.87 21.31 -5.16
C THR A 269 16.55 21.91 -5.62
N ARG A 270 16.58 22.59 -6.76
CA ARG A 270 15.43 22.92 -7.61
C ARG A 270 14.37 23.86 -7.02
N ILE A 271 14.62 24.61 -5.97
CA ILE A 271 13.73 25.70 -5.59
C ILE A 271 13.88 26.80 -6.65
N LYS A 272 12.85 26.94 -7.48
CA LYS A 272 12.73 28.06 -8.40
C LYS A 272 12.04 29.21 -7.67
N GLY A 273 12.78 30.19 -7.24
CA GLY A 273 12.31 31.34 -6.50
C GLY A 273 12.55 31.23 -4.99
N LYS A 274 12.05 32.20 -4.25
CA LYS A 274 12.12 32.27 -2.78
C LYS A 274 11.22 31.18 -2.17
N ILE A 275 11.64 30.63 -1.03
CA ILE A 275 10.77 29.79 -0.19
C ILE A 275 9.60 30.66 0.26
N ASN A 276 8.39 30.08 0.26
CA ASN A 276 7.19 30.78 0.65
C ASN A 276 7.23 31.25 2.11
N ASP A 277 6.67 32.42 2.38
CA ASP A 277 6.68 33.03 3.71
C ASP A 277 5.74 32.34 4.73
N GLU A 278 4.96 31.35 4.29
CA GLU A 278 4.04 30.56 5.13
C GLU A 278 4.69 29.24 5.61
N ASP A 279 5.94 28.97 5.25
CA ASP A 279 6.67 27.74 5.57
C ASP A 279 5.91 26.45 5.14
N ILE A 280 5.14 26.54 4.04
CA ILE A 280 4.41 25.42 3.49
C ILE A 280 5.38 24.46 2.80
N ARG A 281 5.33 23.19 3.19
CA ARG A 281 6.17 22.16 2.61
C ARG A 281 5.42 20.85 2.31
N LYS A 282 6.03 20.04 1.47
CA LYS A 282 5.68 18.62 1.30
C LYS A 282 6.24 17.83 2.48
N MET A 283 5.55 16.79 2.87
CA MET A 283 6.15 15.78 3.74
C MET A 283 7.27 15.05 3.00
N THR A 284 8.32 14.67 3.73
CA THR A 284 9.46 13.92 3.20
C THR A 284 9.09 12.48 2.87
N PRO A 285 9.91 11.75 2.09
CA PRO A 285 9.70 10.31 1.91
C PRO A 285 9.72 9.52 3.24
N ARG A 286 10.54 9.92 4.23
CA ARG A 286 10.56 9.28 5.55
C ARG A 286 9.25 9.51 6.30
N GLU A 287 8.72 10.72 6.30
CA GLU A 287 7.41 11.02 6.87
C GLU A 287 6.29 10.23 6.17
N TRP A 288 6.36 10.04 4.84
CA TRP A 288 5.44 9.17 4.12
C TRP A 288 5.58 7.70 4.51
N ALA A 289 6.81 7.22 4.76
CA ALA A 289 7.04 5.87 5.27
C ALA A 289 6.40 5.69 6.65
N ARG A 290 6.59 6.65 7.56
CA ARG A 290 5.96 6.65 8.89
C ARG A 290 4.43 6.71 8.80
N LEU A 291 3.84 7.44 7.83
CA LEU A 291 2.40 7.42 7.55
C LEU A 291 1.87 6.05 7.13
N GLN A 292 2.70 5.22 6.51
CA GLN A 292 2.36 3.82 6.19
C GLN A 292 2.76 2.85 7.30
N GLY A 293 3.39 3.33 8.38
CA GLY A 293 3.83 2.52 9.51
C GLY A 293 5.08 1.69 9.25
N PHE A 294 5.89 2.08 8.26
CA PHE A 294 7.24 1.53 8.11
C PHE A 294 8.13 2.02 9.25
N PRO A 295 8.94 1.15 9.86
CA PRO A 295 9.85 1.55 10.91
C PRO A 295 11.02 2.40 10.38
N ASP A 296 11.67 3.17 11.24
CA ASP A 296 12.73 4.09 10.82
C ASP A 296 13.98 3.39 10.27
N ASN A 297 14.23 2.15 10.66
CA ASN A 297 15.29 1.32 10.10
C ASN A 297 14.96 0.72 8.72
N PHE A 298 13.74 0.91 8.21
CA PHE A 298 13.41 0.53 6.84
C PHE A 298 14.12 1.49 5.88
N GLU A 299 15.04 0.97 5.09
CA GLU A 299 15.89 1.74 4.20
C GLU A 299 15.12 2.24 2.96
N LEU A 300 15.37 3.51 2.59
CA LEU A 300 14.80 4.18 1.42
C LEU A 300 15.93 4.58 0.45
N PRO A 301 16.44 3.62 -0.34
CA PRO A 301 17.74 3.76 -1.02
C PRO A 301 17.68 4.55 -2.34
N LEU A 302 16.51 5.07 -2.74
CA LEU A 302 16.30 5.70 -4.04
C LEU A 302 16.06 7.20 -3.92
N ALA A 303 16.04 7.87 -5.08
CA ALA A 303 15.65 9.29 -5.16
C ALA A 303 14.17 9.49 -4.82
N ASP A 304 13.84 10.65 -4.26
CA ASP A 304 12.51 11.03 -3.77
C ASP A 304 11.35 10.68 -4.74
N THR A 305 11.56 10.86 -6.04
CA THR A 305 10.52 10.56 -7.04
C THR A 305 10.11 9.09 -7.05
N HIS A 306 11.08 8.19 -6.93
CA HIS A 306 10.81 6.76 -6.81
C HIS A 306 10.19 6.43 -5.46
N LEU A 307 10.70 7.01 -4.38
CA LEU A 307 10.22 6.77 -3.02
C LEU A 307 8.75 7.19 -2.86
N TYR A 308 8.37 8.38 -3.34
CA TYR A 308 6.97 8.80 -3.31
C TYR A 308 6.05 7.87 -4.12
N LYS A 309 6.51 7.39 -5.29
CA LYS A 309 5.76 6.41 -6.09
C LYS A 309 5.58 5.10 -5.32
N GLN A 310 6.64 4.58 -4.73
CA GLN A 310 6.66 3.33 -3.98
C GLN A 310 5.78 3.40 -2.73
N LEU A 311 5.95 4.44 -1.91
CA LEU A 311 5.17 4.63 -0.68
C LEU A 311 3.68 4.90 -0.96
N GLY A 312 3.37 5.63 -2.03
CA GLY A 312 1.98 5.85 -2.46
C GLY A 312 1.28 4.56 -2.92
N ASN A 313 2.03 3.64 -3.55
CA ASN A 313 1.55 2.32 -3.98
C ASN A 313 1.55 1.30 -2.84
N SER A 314 2.26 1.56 -1.76
CA SER A 314 2.39 0.63 -0.65
C SER A 314 1.14 0.61 0.24
N VAL A 315 1.18 -0.20 1.27
CA VAL A 315 0.10 -0.49 2.20
C VAL A 315 0.39 0.06 3.60
N SER A 316 -0.61 0.11 4.45
CA SER A 316 -0.44 0.43 5.87
C SER A 316 0.00 -0.82 6.63
N VAL A 317 1.27 -0.87 7.01
CA VAL A 317 1.91 -2.01 7.70
C VAL A 317 1.17 -2.39 8.99
N PRO A 318 0.72 -1.45 9.87
CA PRO A 318 0.02 -1.81 11.09
C PRO A 318 -1.33 -2.50 10.86
N VAL A 319 -2.05 -2.14 9.80
CA VAL A 319 -3.31 -2.83 9.45
C VAL A 319 -3.03 -4.25 8.99
N ILE A 320 -1.99 -4.41 8.12
CA ILE A 320 -1.57 -5.75 7.66
C ILE A 320 -1.18 -6.61 8.85
N ARG A 321 -0.36 -6.08 9.77
CA ARG A 321 0.05 -6.78 10.99
C ARG A 321 -1.16 -7.24 11.81
N ALA A 322 -2.09 -6.34 12.09
CA ALA A 322 -3.27 -6.67 12.89
C ALA A 322 -4.13 -7.79 12.24
N ILE A 323 -4.30 -7.78 10.91
CA ILE A 323 -5.01 -8.85 10.20
C ILE A 323 -4.18 -10.15 10.25
N ALA A 324 -2.87 -10.07 10.07
CA ALA A 324 -1.98 -11.22 10.11
C ALA A 324 -1.97 -11.90 11.48
N GLU A 325 -2.10 -11.14 12.58
CA GLU A 325 -2.25 -11.67 13.94
C GLU A 325 -3.56 -12.52 14.05
N GLN A 326 -4.67 -12.05 13.48
CA GLN A 326 -5.93 -12.83 13.45
C GLN A 326 -5.82 -14.08 12.57
N ILE A 327 -5.12 -14.00 11.43
CA ILE A 327 -4.85 -15.17 10.58
C ILE A 327 -4.00 -16.20 11.34
N LYS A 328 -2.98 -15.73 12.07
CA LYS A 328 -2.10 -16.58 12.86
C LYS A 328 -2.86 -17.34 13.96
N GLU A 329 -3.76 -16.67 14.69
CA GLU A 329 -4.61 -17.31 15.68
C GLU A 329 -5.39 -18.49 15.09
N VAL A 330 -6.08 -18.26 13.95
CA VAL A 330 -6.82 -19.33 13.26
C VAL A 330 -5.92 -20.50 12.85
N LEU A 331 -4.72 -20.20 12.32
CA LEU A 331 -3.80 -21.24 11.87
C LEU A 331 -3.17 -22.02 13.03
N ASP A 332 -2.96 -21.38 14.18
CA ASP A 332 -2.41 -22.05 15.38
C ASP A 332 -3.46 -22.92 16.07
N ASP A 333 -4.74 -22.55 16.05
CA ASP A 333 -5.87 -23.36 16.59
C ASP A 333 -6.13 -24.63 15.76
N LYS A 334 -5.70 -24.67 14.51
CA LYS A 334 -5.87 -25.82 13.59
C LYS A 334 -4.64 -26.73 13.49
N ARG A 335 -3.61 -26.50 14.32
CA ARG A 335 -2.44 -27.38 14.47
C ARG A 335 -2.73 -28.52 15.41
#